data_e69b60174a93f4e2cc033f3d5a989f37
#
_entry.id   e69b60174a93f4e2cc033f3d5a989f37
#
_cell.length_a   1.000
_cell.length_b   1.000
_cell.length_c   1.000
_cell.angle_alpha   90.00
_cell.angle_beta   90.00
_cell.angle_gamma   90.00
#
_symmetry.space_group_name_H-M   'P 1'
#
loop_
_entity.id
_entity.type
_entity.pdbx_description
1 polymer ?
#
loop_
_entity_poly.entity_id
_entity_poly.type
_entity_poly.pdbx_seq_one_letter_code
_entity_poly.pdbx_strand_id
1 'polypeptide(L)'
;LVDLPVIDVRGDVVGFGSRVLDQSEPKYMNTPETLTYSKRRILYGMNLAKKSKRSNIILCEGNLDVVTLHQAGFDNAVASMGTALTQEQLRLLSRYTKELVLCYDNDNAGQQATRRALELLNNSEFSVKVLQLPRRLVDGEYIKQDADDFIKFQGPAAFERLLTGSENGVEFRLDQIAGKYDLTDDTQRIAYAQEVSEELAKLENAVEREVYTTRAAQAAGLTPEAMRLEVERTLRRKLGKERKALRRRELNPAVSVQPQERGIRYTNVRSAMAEEGVLRLLLKDESVFPEEAPLRQEEFSSPLLGRVFDRLWQLRQEGRPLSVAGLSGELSGEEMSHLTGVLQKPEATASAQRALADYIRIIREEAQKRNAQGDPLLAAQEKYKEKKGYGGKQA
;
A
#
# COMPACT_ATOMS: atom_id res chain seq x y z
N LEU A 1 12.99 -11.29 33.59
CA LEU A 1 13.02 -11.00 32.17
C LEU A 1 13.45 -12.28 31.44
N VAL A 2 12.74 -12.62 30.33
CA VAL A 2 13.12 -13.71 29.43
C VAL A 2 13.47 -13.09 28.09
N ASP A 3 14.70 -13.32 27.64
CA ASP A 3 15.20 -12.82 26.36
C ASP A 3 15.11 -13.92 25.32
N LEU A 4 14.41 -13.63 24.22
CA LEU A 4 14.20 -14.50 23.09
C LEU A 4 15.04 -13.98 21.90
N PRO A 5 16.02 -14.75 21.42
CA PRO A 5 16.80 -14.31 20.26
C PRO A 5 15.92 -14.26 19.02
N VAL A 6 16.01 -13.18 18.28
CA VAL A 6 15.37 -13.02 16.96
C VAL A 6 16.38 -13.47 15.91
N ILE A 7 16.05 -14.57 15.25
CA ILE A 7 16.90 -15.21 14.26
C ILE A 7 16.31 -14.97 12.88
N ASP A 8 17.10 -14.45 11.97
CA ASP A 8 16.66 -14.19 10.59
C ASP A 8 16.53 -15.50 9.79
N VAL A 9 15.99 -15.39 8.58
CA VAL A 9 15.79 -16.55 7.69
C VAL A 9 17.10 -17.25 7.31
N ARG A 10 18.26 -16.63 7.45
CA ARG A 10 19.58 -17.25 7.18
C ARG A 10 20.10 -18.02 8.38
N GLY A 11 19.65 -17.69 9.57
CA GLY A 11 20.07 -18.31 10.83
C GLY A 11 20.92 -17.38 11.69
N ASP A 12 21.08 -16.12 11.32
CA ASP A 12 21.85 -15.13 12.07
C ASP A 12 20.99 -14.49 13.16
N VAL A 13 21.54 -14.32 14.37
CA VAL A 13 20.89 -13.56 15.44
C VAL A 13 20.99 -12.08 15.11
N VAL A 14 19.85 -11.44 14.89
CA VAL A 14 19.76 -10.03 14.45
C VAL A 14 19.20 -9.10 15.53
N GLY A 15 18.63 -9.64 16.60
CA GLY A 15 18.06 -8.89 17.71
C GLY A 15 17.51 -9.79 18.79
N PHE A 16 16.83 -9.18 19.75
CA PHE A 16 16.18 -9.87 20.87
C PHE A 16 14.79 -9.30 21.11
N GLY A 17 13.87 -10.16 21.49
CA GLY A 17 12.59 -9.81 22.09
C GLY A 17 12.62 -10.22 23.56
N SER A 18 12.30 -9.31 24.45
CA SER A 18 12.30 -9.59 25.89
C SER A 18 10.88 -9.50 26.44
N ARG A 19 10.54 -10.40 27.36
CA ARG A 19 9.28 -10.37 28.10
C ARG A 19 9.56 -10.32 29.59
N VAL A 20 8.88 -9.41 30.29
CA VAL A 20 8.89 -9.40 31.76
C VAL A 20 8.00 -10.52 32.30
N LEU A 21 8.43 -11.15 33.42
CA LEU A 21 7.69 -12.24 34.06
C LEU A 21 6.81 -11.77 35.22
N ASP A 22 6.98 -10.52 35.62
CA ASP A 22 6.20 -9.86 36.66
C ASP A 22 5.16 -8.91 36.03
N GLN A 23 4.55 -8.05 36.83
CA GLN A 23 3.53 -7.07 36.38
C GLN A 23 4.12 -5.73 35.93
N SER A 24 5.44 -5.65 35.70
CA SER A 24 6.06 -4.42 35.24
C SER A 24 5.74 -4.11 33.76
N GLU A 25 5.69 -2.82 33.44
CA GLU A 25 5.46 -2.34 32.07
C GLU A 25 6.75 -1.71 31.51
N PRO A 26 7.01 -1.83 30.20
CA PRO A 26 6.22 -2.53 29.20
C PRO A 26 6.39 -4.05 29.26
N LYS A 27 5.30 -4.79 29.04
CA LYS A 27 5.28 -6.28 29.09
C LYS A 27 6.23 -6.93 28.09
N TYR A 28 6.44 -6.30 26.95
CA TYR A 28 7.36 -6.74 25.90
C TYR A 28 8.28 -5.61 25.46
N MET A 29 9.55 -5.94 25.25
CA MET A 29 10.55 -5.07 24.66
C MET A 29 11.19 -5.79 23.47
N ASN A 30 11.38 -5.08 22.37
CA ASN A 30 12.07 -5.59 21.20
C ASN A 30 13.25 -4.69 20.87
N THR A 31 14.33 -5.26 20.34
CA THR A 31 15.44 -4.51 19.79
C THR A 31 14.92 -3.38 18.89
N PRO A 32 15.42 -2.16 18.99
CA PRO A 32 15.08 -1.06 18.07
C PRO A 32 15.53 -1.37 16.64
N GLU A 33 15.00 -0.64 15.65
CA GLU A 33 15.43 -0.78 14.25
C GLU A 33 16.94 -0.53 14.11
N THR A 34 17.62 -1.44 13.39
CA THR A 34 19.06 -1.35 13.07
C THR A 34 19.28 -1.67 11.60
N LEU A 35 20.51 -1.59 11.12
CA LEU A 35 20.86 -1.98 9.75
C LEU A 35 20.56 -3.47 9.44
N THR A 36 20.68 -4.33 10.45
CA THR A 36 20.47 -5.79 10.35
C THR A 36 19.10 -6.24 10.84
N TYR A 37 18.44 -5.47 11.68
CA TYR A 37 17.14 -5.79 12.26
C TYR A 37 16.06 -4.79 11.84
N SER A 38 15.06 -5.28 11.15
CA SER A 38 13.87 -4.50 10.80
C SER A 38 12.60 -5.30 11.07
N LYS A 39 11.76 -4.80 11.99
CA LYS A 39 10.47 -5.40 12.34
C LYS A 39 9.56 -5.59 11.13
N ARG A 40 9.70 -4.76 10.12
CA ARG A 40 8.91 -4.83 8.88
C ARG A 40 9.31 -5.97 7.96
N ARG A 41 10.48 -6.57 8.13
CA ARG A 41 11.04 -7.59 7.24
C ARG A 41 11.18 -8.94 7.92
N ILE A 42 11.27 -8.96 9.23
CA ILE A 42 11.55 -10.16 10.02
C ILE A 42 10.23 -10.77 10.51
N LEU A 43 10.19 -12.10 10.50
CA LEU A 43 9.17 -12.91 11.15
C LEU A 43 9.88 -13.81 12.17
N TYR A 44 9.44 -13.75 13.44
CA TYR A 44 9.94 -14.62 14.49
C TYR A 44 9.61 -16.08 14.17
N GLY A 45 10.56 -16.99 14.36
CA GLY A 45 10.36 -18.42 14.06
C GLY A 45 10.54 -18.81 12.58
N MET A 46 10.72 -17.85 11.66
CA MET A 46 10.81 -18.13 10.22
C MET A 46 12.05 -18.97 9.86
N ASN A 47 13.14 -18.85 10.59
CA ASN A 47 14.36 -19.67 10.44
C ASN A 47 14.09 -21.16 10.62
N LEU A 48 13.08 -21.54 11.41
CA LEU A 48 12.62 -22.90 11.64
C LEU A 48 11.47 -23.25 10.68
N ALA A 49 10.45 -22.40 10.61
CA ALA A 49 9.24 -22.62 9.81
C ALA A 49 9.54 -22.88 8.31
N LYS A 50 10.58 -22.27 7.75
CA LYS A 50 11.02 -22.55 6.38
C LYS A 50 11.44 -24.01 6.10
N LYS A 51 11.71 -24.77 7.15
CA LYS A 51 12.12 -26.20 7.07
C LYS A 51 10.95 -27.15 7.34
N SER A 52 9.82 -26.64 7.77
CA SER A 52 8.62 -27.41 8.06
C SER A 52 8.16 -28.17 6.80
N LYS A 53 7.60 -29.36 7.02
CA LYS A 53 6.97 -30.18 5.98
C LYS A 53 5.48 -29.89 5.81
N ARG A 54 4.91 -29.00 6.67
CA ARG A 54 3.51 -28.58 6.56
C ARG A 54 3.34 -27.67 5.35
N SER A 55 2.20 -27.77 4.69
CA SER A 55 1.89 -26.98 3.47
C SER A 55 1.56 -25.51 3.75
N ASN A 56 1.22 -25.18 4.99
CA ASN A 56 0.82 -23.85 5.43
C ASN A 56 1.82 -23.26 6.44
N ILE A 57 1.71 -21.93 6.63
CA ILE A 57 2.37 -21.24 7.75
C ILE A 57 1.28 -20.65 8.65
N ILE A 58 1.45 -20.82 9.96
CA ILE A 58 0.58 -20.25 11.01
C ILE A 58 1.18 -18.91 11.43
N LEU A 59 0.42 -17.84 11.27
CA LEU A 59 0.84 -16.49 11.65
C LEU A 59 0.15 -16.08 12.96
N CYS A 60 0.96 -15.94 14.02
CA CYS A 60 0.56 -15.54 15.38
C CYS A 60 0.88 -14.08 15.66
N GLU A 61 0.36 -13.53 16.77
CA GLU A 61 0.70 -12.19 17.25
C GLU A 61 2.02 -12.16 18.02
N GLY A 62 2.19 -13.10 18.92
CA GLY A 62 3.28 -13.12 19.91
C GLY A 62 4.39 -14.13 19.65
N ASN A 63 5.60 -13.78 20.09
CA ASN A 63 6.75 -14.68 19.98
C ASN A 63 6.58 -15.92 20.87
N LEU A 64 5.89 -15.80 22.02
CA LEU A 64 5.65 -16.93 22.91
C LEU A 64 4.67 -17.94 22.32
N ASP A 65 3.64 -17.47 21.58
CA ASP A 65 2.75 -18.37 20.85
C ASP A 65 3.54 -19.26 19.90
N VAL A 66 4.49 -18.67 19.17
CA VAL A 66 5.37 -19.42 18.26
C VAL A 66 6.21 -20.43 19.03
N VAL A 67 6.81 -20.05 20.15
CA VAL A 67 7.63 -20.97 20.96
C VAL A 67 6.79 -22.17 21.42
N THR A 68 5.61 -21.93 21.99
CA THR A 68 4.73 -22.99 22.48
C THR A 68 4.19 -23.86 21.35
N LEU A 69 3.81 -23.28 20.23
CA LEU A 69 3.37 -24.03 19.06
C LEU A 69 4.49 -24.93 18.51
N HIS A 70 5.73 -24.43 18.41
CA HIS A 70 6.87 -25.25 18.00
C HIS A 70 7.14 -26.41 18.99
N GLN A 71 7.08 -26.15 20.29
CA GLN A 71 7.21 -27.20 21.32
C GLN A 71 6.08 -28.24 21.21
N ALA A 72 4.90 -27.83 20.79
CA ALA A 72 3.75 -28.70 20.58
C ALA A 72 3.76 -29.44 19.22
N GLY A 73 4.79 -29.24 18.38
CA GLY A 73 4.97 -29.91 17.09
C GLY A 73 4.42 -29.14 15.89
N PHE A 74 4.04 -27.86 16.06
CA PHE A 74 3.63 -26.96 14.97
C PHE A 74 4.83 -26.11 14.55
N ASP A 75 5.81 -26.73 13.90
CA ASP A 75 7.09 -26.15 13.50
C ASP A 75 6.97 -25.12 12.35
N ASN A 76 5.75 -24.87 11.86
CA ASN A 76 5.38 -23.91 10.82
C ASN A 76 4.80 -22.60 11.38
N ALA A 77 4.83 -22.38 12.69
CA ALA A 77 4.34 -21.15 13.30
C ALA A 77 5.38 -20.02 13.20
N VAL A 78 4.90 -18.78 12.92
CA VAL A 78 5.69 -17.56 12.89
C VAL A 78 4.91 -16.41 13.51
N ALA A 79 5.61 -15.33 13.95
CA ALA A 79 4.94 -14.13 14.43
C ALA A 79 5.54 -12.86 13.82
N SER A 80 4.69 -11.83 13.67
CA SER A 80 5.14 -10.47 13.42
C SER A 80 5.72 -9.86 14.69
N MET A 81 6.76 -9.04 14.57
CA MET A 81 7.53 -8.50 15.71
C MET A 81 6.81 -7.34 16.43
N GLY A 82 5.56 -7.55 16.88
CA GLY A 82 4.74 -6.51 17.52
C GLY A 82 4.31 -5.41 16.56
N THR A 83 4.19 -5.72 15.29
CA THR A 83 3.71 -4.81 14.22
C THR A 83 2.62 -5.50 13.41
N ALA A 84 1.79 -4.72 12.72
CA ALA A 84 0.90 -5.28 11.72
C ALA A 84 1.69 -5.99 10.61
N LEU A 85 1.09 -7.01 9.99
CA LEU A 85 1.65 -7.71 8.84
C LEU A 85 2.00 -6.73 7.71
N THR A 86 3.15 -6.92 7.07
CA THR A 86 3.68 -6.01 6.04
C THR A 86 3.82 -6.69 4.69
N GLN A 87 3.93 -5.89 3.62
CA GLN A 87 4.19 -6.39 2.26
C GLN A 87 5.54 -7.10 2.16
N GLU A 88 6.54 -6.63 2.90
CA GLU A 88 7.87 -7.23 2.94
C GLU A 88 7.83 -8.63 3.56
N GLN A 89 7.06 -8.79 4.64
CA GLN A 89 6.83 -10.09 5.28
C GLN A 89 6.04 -11.02 4.36
N LEU A 90 5.03 -10.53 3.65
CA LEU A 90 4.31 -11.34 2.65
C LEU A 90 5.22 -11.82 1.51
N ARG A 91 6.10 -10.96 1.01
CA ARG A 91 7.11 -11.38 0.00
C ARG A 91 8.06 -12.44 0.53
N LEU A 92 8.38 -12.41 1.82
CA LEU A 92 9.17 -13.47 2.45
C LEU A 92 8.37 -14.78 2.49
N LEU A 93 7.15 -14.75 3.02
CA LEU A 93 6.27 -15.91 3.15
C LEU A 93 5.96 -16.59 1.82
N SER A 94 5.75 -15.82 0.74
CA SER A 94 5.38 -16.34 -0.59
C SER A 94 6.44 -17.26 -1.22
N ARG A 95 7.67 -17.23 -0.70
CA ARG A 95 8.76 -18.12 -1.12
C ARG A 95 8.65 -19.52 -0.52
N TYR A 96 7.85 -19.69 0.54
CA TYR A 96 7.82 -20.93 1.34
C TYR A 96 6.45 -21.58 1.39
N THR A 97 5.38 -20.83 1.22
CA THR A 97 4.01 -21.36 1.23
C THR A 97 3.09 -20.58 0.30
N LYS A 98 1.97 -21.20 -0.04
CA LYS A 98 0.81 -20.54 -0.67
C LYS A 98 -0.41 -20.52 0.25
N GLU A 99 -0.34 -21.10 1.44
CA GLU A 99 -1.42 -21.13 2.40
C GLU A 99 -0.97 -20.51 3.72
N LEU A 100 -1.73 -19.50 4.20
CA LEU A 100 -1.53 -18.86 5.49
C LEU A 100 -2.72 -19.13 6.41
N VAL A 101 -2.44 -19.43 7.67
CA VAL A 101 -3.44 -19.54 8.72
C VAL A 101 -3.21 -18.40 9.71
N LEU A 102 -4.13 -17.44 9.77
CA LEU A 102 -4.10 -16.36 10.75
C LEU A 102 -4.60 -16.89 12.09
N CYS A 103 -3.74 -16.90 13.10
CA CYS A 103 -4.05 -17.33 14.46
C CYS A 103 -3.76 -16.17 15.42
N TYR A 104 -4.61 -15.15 15.35
CA TYR A 104 -4.53 -13.96 16.20
C TYR A 104 -5.50 -14.09 17.40
N ASP A 105 -5.28 -13.24 18.40
CA ASP A 105 -6.10 -13.25 19.62
C ASP A 105 -7.59 -13.00 19.29
N ASN A 106 -8.48 -13.69 20.02
CA ASN A 106 -9.92 -13.53 19.87
C ASN A 106 -10.45 -12.39 20.75
N ASP A 107 -9.78 -11.22 20.69
CA ASP A 107 -10.25 -9.97 21.26
C ASP A 107 -10.45 -8.89 20.18
N ASN A 108 -10.88 -7.70 20.58
CA ASN A 108 -11.14 -6.61 19.63
C ASN A 108 -9.87 -6.19 18.85
N ALA A 109 -8.70 -6.23 19.49
CA ALA A 109 -7.43 -5.86 18.86
C ALA A 109 -7.00 -6.92 17.84
N GLY A 110 -7.04 -8.21 18.21
CA GLY A 110 -6.70 -9.32 17.32
C GLY A 110 -7.69 -9.47 16.16
N GLN A 111 -8.99 -9.23 16.39
CA GLN A 111 -9.97 -9.19 15.31
C GLN A 111 -9.69 -8.04 14.31
N GLN A 112 -9.28 -6.87 14.80
CA GLN A 112 -8.84 -5.78 13.92
C GLN A 112 -7.54 -6.12 13.19
N ALA A 113 -6.59 -6.78 13.85
CA ALA A 113 -5.36 -7.27 13.22
C ALA A 113 -5.67 -8.27 12.11
N THR A 114 -6.57 -9.24 12.38
CA THR A 114 -7.07 -10.20 11.39
C THR A 114 -7.69 -9.52 10.18
N ARG A 115 -8.56 -8.52 10.38
CA ARG A 115 -9.17 -7.76 9.27
C ARG A 115 -8.12 -7.04 8.42
N ARG A 116 -7.16 -6.35 9.05
CA ARG A 116 -6.06 -5.68 8.33
C ARG A 116 -5.20 -6.65 7.55
N ALA A 117 -4.88 -7.82 8.15
CA ALA A 117 -4.13 -8.87 7.46
C ALA A 117 -4.91 -9.40 6.24
N LEU A 118 -6.22 -9.67 6.37
CA LEU A 118 -7.07 -10.10 5.28
C LEU A 118 -7.19 -9.05 4.17
N GLU A 119 -7.29 -7.76 4.51
CA GLU A 119 -7.28 -6.66 3.52
C GLU A 119 -5.97 -6.61 2.74
N LEU A 120 -4.83 -6.78 3.43
CA LEU A 120 -3.51 -6.81 2.80
C LEU A 120 -3.34 -8.02 1.88
N LEU A 121 -3.94 -9.16 2.24
CA LEU A 121 -3.88 -10.44 1.52
C LEU A 121 -4.89 -10.54 0.38
N ASN A 122 -5.87 -9.66 0.29
CA ASN A 122 -7.01 -9.77 -0.63
C ASN A 122 -6.60 -9.80 -2.12
N ASN A 123 -5.46 -9.20 -2.47
CA ASN A 123 -4.90 -9.19 -3.83
C ASN A 123 -3.59 -9.99 -3.92
N SER A 124 -3.41 -10.96 -3.04
CA SER A 124 -2.23 -11.82 -3.02
C SER A 124 -2.57 -13.22 -3.56
N GLU A 125 -1.53 -13.99 -3.88
CA GLU A 125 -1.68 -15.39 -4.33
C GLU A 125 -1.88 -16.37 -3.16
N PHE A 126 -2.05 -15.88 -1.93
CA PHE A 126 -2.22 -16.75 -0.77
C PHE A 126 -3.66 -17.24 -0.63
N SER A 127 -3.82 -18.55 -0.36
CA SER A 127 -5.00 -19.09 0.28
C SER A 127 -4.95 -18.77 1.76
N VAL A 128 -5.96 -18.09 2.29
CA VAL A 128 -5.95 -17.59 3.68
C VAL A 128 -7.05 -18.25 4.47
N LYS A 129 -6.69 -18.83 5.59
CA LYS A 129 -7.60 -19.34 6.60
C LYS A 129 -7.48 -18.55 7.89
N VAL A 130 -8.55 -18.49 8.65
CA VAL A 130 -8.58 -17.87 9.99
C VAL A 130 -8.88 -18.95 11.01
N LEU A 131 -8.02 -19.09 11.99
CA LEU A 131 -8.21 -19.98 13.11
C LEU A 131 -8.67 -19.16 14.31
N GLN A 132 -9.93 -19.35 14.71
CA GLN A 132 -10.49 -18.70 15.89
C GLN A 132 -10.31 -19.60 17.10
N LEU A 133 -9.55 -19.13 18.10
CA LEU A 133 -9.43 -19.84 19.36
C LEU A 133 -10.69 -19.65 20.20
N PRO A 134 -11.35 -20.71 20.68
CA PRO A 134 -12.53 -20.58 21.52
C PRO A 134 -12.18 -19.91 22.84
N ARG A 135 -13.13 -19.15 23.39
CA ARG A 135 -13.00 -18.64 24.76
C ARG A 135 -13.08 -19.76 25.77
N ARG A 136 -12.31 -19.69 26.83
CA ARG A 136 -12.34 -20.67 27.91
C ARG A 136 -13.29 -20.21 29.02
N LEU A 137 -14.15 -21.11 29.49
CA LEU A 137 -14.99 -20.87 30.63
C LEU A 137 -14.17 -21.12 31.93
N VAL A 138 -14.03 -20.10 32.76
CA VAL A 138 -13.34 -20.16 34.07
C VAL A 138 -14.23 -19.47 35.08
N ASP A 139 -14.59 -20.17 36.14
CA ASP A 139 -15.43 -19.65 37.24
C ASP A 139 -16.75 -18.99 36.77
N GLY A 140 -17.31 -19.48 35.68
CA GLY A 140 -18.56 -18.95 35.08
C GLY A 140 -18.38 -17.79 34.12
N GLU A 141 -17.15 -17.31 33.89
CA GLU A 141 -16.81 -16.26 32.94
C GLU A 141 -16.04 -16.80 31.73
N TYR A 142 -16.36 -16.26 30.55
CA TYR A 142 -15.65 -16.59 29.32
C TYR A 142 -14.41 -15.71 29.18
N ILE A 143 -13.24 -16.26 29.46
CA ILE A 143 -11.95 -15.58 29.28
C ILE A 143 -11.35 -15.87 27.89
N LYS A 144 -10.68 -14.87 27.34
CA LYS A 144 -9.90 -15.04 26.11
C LYS A 144 -8.69 -15.96 26.40
N GLN A 145 -8.22 -16.64 25.37
CA GLN A 145 -6.96 -17.37 25.40
C GLN A 145 -6.20 -17.12 24.08
N ASP A 146 -4.89 -16.99 24.20
CA ASP A 146 -3.96 -17.00 23.08
C ASP A 146 -3.56 -18.44 22.72
N ALA A 147 -2.70 -18.61 21.70
CA ALA A 147 -2.27 -19.94 21.29
C ALA A 147 -1.46 -20.66 22.37
N ASP A 148 -0.68 -19.90 23.16
CA ASP A 148 0.09 -20.43 24.28
C ASP A 148 -0.85 -21.02 25.35
N ASP A 149 -1.85 -20.27 25.77
CA ASP A 149 -2.86 -20.74 26.72
C ASP A 149 -3.63 -21.94 26.18
N PHE A 150 -4.07 -21.89 24.90
CA PHE A 150 -4.84 -22.97 24.30
C PHE A 150 -4.06 -24.29 24.32
N ILE A 151 -2.81 -24.28 23.90
CA ILE A 151 -1.95 -25.47 23.89
C ILE A 151 -1.73 -26.01 25.31
N LYS A 152 -1.49 -25.14 26.29
CA LYS A 152 -1.28 -25.56 27.70
C LYS A 152 -2.51 -26.23 28.30
N PHE A 153 -3.71 -25.76 27.99
CA PHE A 153 -4.91 -26.27 28.65
C PHE A 153 -5.65 -27.36 27.83
N GLN A 154 -5.61 -27.32 26.51
CA GLN A 154 -6.37 -28.24 25.65
C GLN A 154 -5.49 -29.19 24.84
N GLY A 155 -4.21 -28.91 24.75
CA GLY A 155 -3.19 -29.74 24.15
C GLY A 155 -3.13 -29.68 22.61
N PRO A 156 -2.05 -30.27 22.05
CA PRO A 156 -1.76 -30.20 20.60
C PRO A 156 -2.85 -30.84 19.72
N ALA A 157 -3.45 -31.94 20.17
CA ALA A 157 -4.47 -32.64 19.39
C ALA A 157 -5.76 -31.80 19.22
N ALA A 158 -6.11 -30.99 20.21
CA ALA A 158 -7.22 -30.05 20.09
C ALA A 158 -6.89 -28.92 19.11
N PHE A 159 -5.67 -28.39 19.14
CA PHE A 159 -5.22 -27.37 18.21
C PHE A 159 -5.19 -27.87 16.75
N GLU A 160 -4.73 -29.11 16.51
CA GLU A 160 -4.73 -29.71 15.18
C GLU A 160 -6.16 -29.85 14.61
N ARG A 161 -7.15 -30.19 15.46
CA ARG A 161 -8.58 -30.22 15.03
C ARG A 161 -9.08 -28.85 14.64
N LEU A 162 -8.74 -27.79 15.42
CA LEU A 162 -9.10 -26.42 15.07
C LEU A 162 -8.40 -25.97 13.79
N LEU A 163 -7.13 -26.32 13.62
CA LEU A 163 -6.36 -25.97 12.43
C LEU A 163 -6.99 -26.59 11.16
N THR A 164 -7.44 -27.85 11.27
CA THR A 164 -8.13 -28.54 10.16
C THR A 164 -9.49 -27.94 9.86
N GLY A 165 -10.22 -27.46 10.87
CA GLY A 165 -11.52 -26.79 10.74
C GLY A 165 -11.46 -25.29 10.59
N SER A 166 -10.29 -24.70 10.37
CA SER A 166 -10.15 -23.25 10.25
C SER A 166 -10.96 -22.68 9.07
N GLU A 167 -11.60 -21.54 9.32
CA GLU A 167 -12.47 -20.89 8.36
C GLU A 167 -11.68 -20.25 7.22
N ASN A 168 -12.28 -20.23 6.02
CA ASN A 168 -11.75 -19.42 4.93
C ASN A 168 -11.90 -17.92 5.30
N GLY A 169 -10.95 -17.10 4.85
CA GLY A 169 -10.95 -15.66 5.15
C GLY A 169 -12.22 -14.92 4.69
N VAL A 170 -12.90 -15.41 3.65
CA VAL A 170 -14.19 -14.86 3.20
C VAL A 170 -15.29 -15.20 4.20
N GLU A 171 -15.37 -16.47 4.63
CA GLU A 171 -16.33 -16.92 5.64
C GLU A 171 -16.19 -16.12 6.94
N PHE A 172 -14.97 -15.99 7.44
CA PHE A 172 -14.70 -15.16 8.62
C PHE A 172 -15.25 -13.73 8.47
N ARG A 173 -15.04 -13.07 7.32
CA ARG A 173 -15.57 -11.72 7.10
C ARG A 173 -17.10 -11.68 7.06
N LEU A 174 -17.71 -12.66 6.42
CA LEU A 174 -19.18 -12.75 6.36
C LEU A 174 -19.80 -12.98 7.74
N ASP A 175 -19.20 -13.83 8.57
CA ASP A 175 -19.64 -14.07 9.94
C ASP A 175 -19.47 -12.84 10.82
N GLN A 176 -18.37 -12.10 10.66
CA GLN A 176 -18.17 -10.81 11.33
C GLN A 176 -19.22 -9.75 10.91
N ILE A 177 -19.67 -9.76 9.66
CA ILE A 177 -20.76 -8.90 9.21
C ILE A 177 -22.09 -9.37 9.81
N ALA A 178 -22.38 -10.66 9.75
CA ALA A 178 -23.62 -11.23 10.30
C ALA A 178 -23.80 -10.93 11.79
N GLY A 179 -22.69 -11.00 12.55
CA GLY A 179 -22.71 -10.69 13.99
C GLY A 179 -23.06 -9.24 14.38
N LYS A 180 -23.11 -8.31 13.41
CA LYS A 180 -23.50 -6.91 13.65
C LYS A 180 -25.00 -6.67 13.57
N TYR A 181 -25.75 -7.57 12.96
CA TYR A 181 -27.14 -7.39 12.60
C TYR A 181 -28.06 -8.43 13.26
N ASP A 182 -29.22 -7.98 13.67
CA ASP A 182 -30.32 -8.89 14.02
C ASP A 182 -31.03 -9.33 12.74
N LEU A 183 -30.71 -10.54 12.27
CA LEU A 183 -31.25 -11.07 11.03
C LEU A 183 -32.73 -11.50 11.13
N THR A 184 -33.39 -11.33 12.29
CA THR A 184 -34.82 -11.46 12.43
C THR A 184 -35.58 -10.18 12.09
N ASP A 185 -34.94 -9.05 12.11
CA ASP A 185 -35.45 -7.73 11.73
C ASP A 185 -35.23 -7.44 10.23
N ASP A 186 -36.32 -7.12 9.52
CA ASP A 186 -36.30 -6.91 8.06
C ASP A 186 -35.36 -5.74 7.65
N THR A 187 -35.31 -4.66 8.43
CA THR A 187 -34.50 -3.50 8.16
C THR A 187 -33.00 -3.86 8.30
N GLN A 188 -32.69 -4.60 9.34
CA GLN A 188 -31.31 -5.04 9.58
C GLN A 188 -30.87 -6.11 8.57
N ARG A 189 -31.78 -6.99 8.10
CA ARG A 189 -31.51 -7.92 6.98
C ARG A 189 -31.14 -7.18 5.70
N ILE A 190 -31.82 -6.08 5.40
CA ILE A 190 -31.50 -5.25 4.23
C ILE A 190 -30.11 -4.63 4.39
N ALA A 191 -29.80 -4.07 5.56
CA ALA A 191 -28.48 -3.49 5.85
C ALA A 191 -27.36 -4.54 5.77
N TYR A 192 -27.59 -5.73 6.32
CA TYR A 192 -26.71 -6.88 6.19
C TYR A 192 -26.45 -7.23 4.73
N ALA A 193 -27.51 -7.37 3.91
CA ALA A 193 -27.37 -7.70 2.49
C ALA A 193 -26.53 -6.67 1.73
N GLN A 194 -26.66 -5.38 2.06
CA GLN A 194 -25.86 -4.32 1.46
C GLN A 194 -24.39 -4.41 1.86
N GLU A 195 -24.06 -4.58 3.16
CA GLU A 195 -22.66 -4.69 3.62
C GLU A 195 -21.98 -5.96 3.07
N VAL A 196 -22.69 -7.09 3.09
CA VAL A 196 -22.20 -8.35 2.50
C VAL A 196 -21.96 -8.20 1.00
N SER A 197 -22.85 -7.52 0.27
CA SER A 197 -22.67 -7.30 -1.16
C SER A 197 -21.45 -6.45 -1.47
N GLU A 198 -21.10 -5.49 -0.61
CA GLU A 198 -19.86 -4.71 -0.73
C GLU A 198 -18.60 -5.58 -0.51
N GLU A 199 -18.68 -6.52 0.42
CA GLU A 199 -17.58 -7.46 0.66
C GLU A 199 -17.42 -8.46 -0.48
N LEU A 200 -18.51 -9.09 -0.93
CA LEU A 200 -18.49 -10.04 -2.03
C LEU A 200 -18.09 -9.41 -3.37
N ALA A 201 -18.39 -8.14 -3.60
CA ALA A 201 -17.93 -7.41 -4.79
C ALA A 201 -16.42 -7.17 -4.84
N LYS A 202 -15.67 -7.47 -3.77
CA LYS A 202 -14.20 -7.44 -3.77
C LYS A 202 -13.57 -8.71 -4.34
N LEU A 203 -14.33 -9.83 -4.34
CA LEU A 203 -13.85 -11.11 -4.85
C LEU A 203 -13.73 -11.07 -6.38
N GLU A 204 -12.56 -11.41 -6.90
CA GLU A 204 -12.31 -11.46 -8.35
C GLU A 204 -12.92 -12.71 -9.00
N ASN A 205 -12.85 -13.85 -8.30
CA ASN A 205 -13.38 -15.12 -8.82
C ASN A 205 -14.91 -15.13 -8.79
N ALA A 206 -15.52 -15.27 -9.96
CA ALA A 206 -16.97 -15.26 -10.11
C ALA A 206 -17.65 -16.50 -9.47
N VAL A 207 -17.00 -17.67 -9.50
CA VAL A 207 -17.54 -18.90 -8.90
C VAL A 207 -17.49 -18.81 -7.38
N GLU A 208 -16.38 -18.36 -6.84
CA GLU A 208 -16.22 -18.12 -5.40
C GLU A 208 -17.26 -17.12 -4.91
N ARG A 209 -17.42 -16.01 -5.62
CA ARG A 209 -18.43 -14.99 -5.32
C ARG A 209 -19.85 -15.56 -5.32
N GLU A 210 -20.21 -16.43 -6.28
CA GLU A 210 -21.54 -17.07 -6.34
C GLU A 210 -21.78 -18.02 -5.15
N VAL A 211 -20.78 -18.82 -4.78
CA VAL A 211 -20.86 -19.74 -3.63
C VAL A 211 -21.16 -18.96 -2.35
N TYR A 212 -20.39 -17.89 -2.09
CA TYR A 212 -20.58 -17.08 -0.88
C TYR A 212 -21.82 -16.21 -0.92
N THR A 213 -22.26 -15.77 -2.10
CA THR A 213 -23.56 -15.09 -2.27
C THR A 213 -24.71 -16.01 -1.81
N THR A 214 -24.70 -17.27 -2.22
CA THR A 214 -25.72 -18.25 -1.82
C THR A 214 -25.69 -18.52 -0.31
N ARG A 215 -24.51 -18.70 0.29
CA ARG A 215 -24.37 -18.88 1.75
C ARG A 215 -24.86 -17.66 2.54
N ALA A 216 -24.51 -16.47 2.12
CA ALA A 216 -24.93 -15.23 2.78
C ALA A 216 -26.46 -15.03 2.68
N ALA A 217 -27.07 -15.39 1.55
CA ALA A 217 -28.52 -15.36 1.39
C ALA A 217 -29.21 -16.32 2.38
N GLN A 218 -28.69 -17.55 2.49
CA GLN A 218 -29.25 -18.56 3.44
C GLN A 218 -29.16 -18.09 4.89
N ALA A 219 -28.00 -17.50 5.29
CA ALA A 219 -27.83 -16.99 6.64
C ALA A 219 -28.83 -15.89 7.03
N ALA A 220 -29.28 -15.08 6.06
CA ALA A 220 -30.25 -14.01 6.28
C ALA A 220 -31.69 -14.41 5.94
N GLY A 221 -31.95 -15.67 5.57
CA GLY A 221 -33.29 -16.09 5.13
C GLY A 221 -33.78 -15.36 3.86
N LEU A 222 -32.85 -14.94 3.00
CA LEU A 222 -33.13 -14.32 1.71
C LEU A 222 -33.04 -15.35 0.58
N THR A 223 -33.66 -15.05 -0.56
CA THR A 223 -33.47 -15.87 -1.76
C THR A 223 -32.10 -15.61 -2.36
N PRO A 224 -31.38 -16.63 -2.89
CA PRO A 224 -30.11 -16.46 -3.56
C PRO A 224 -30.17 -15.44 -4.73
N GLU A 225 -31.29 -15.41 -5.45
CA GLU A 225 -31.55 -14.49 -6.56
C GLU A 225 -31.57 -13.03 -6.09
N ALA A 226 -32.22 -12.73 -4.97
CA ALA A 226 -32.29 -11.38 -4.42
C ALA A 226 -30.88 -10.89 -3.99
N MET A 227 -30.13 -11.74 -3.30
CA MET A 227 -28.76 -11.43 -2.88
C MET A 227 -27.84 -11.25 -4.10
N ARG A 228 -27.93 -12.11 -5.11
CA ARG A 228 -27.15 -12.01 -6.35
C ARG A 228 -27.40 -10.70 -7.08
N LEU A 229 -28.65 -10.27 -7.19
CA LEU A 229 -28.99 -8.99 -7.81
C LEU A 229 -28.33 -7.80 -7.08
N GLU A 230 -28.30 -7.82 -5.75
CA GLU A 230 -27.66 -6.75 -4.97
C GLU A 230 -26.13 -6.78 -5.12
N VAL A 231 -25.51 -7.97 -5.13
CA VAL A 231 -24.06 -8.13 -5.42
C VAL A 231 -23.70 -7.61 -6.81
N GLU A 232 -24.49 -7.98 -7.84
CA GLU A 232 -24.27 -7.49 -9.21
C GLU A 232 -24.43 -5.96 -9.31
N ARG A 233 -25.45 -5.39 -8.65
CA ARG A 233 -25.67 -3.94 -8.59
C ARG A 233 -24.48 -3.23 -7.97
N THR A 234 -23.97 -3.76 -6.87
CA THR A 234 -22.80 -3.20 -6.15
C THR A 234 -21.54 -3.32 -6.99
N LEU A 235 -21.32 -4.45 -7.67
CA LEU A 235 -20.21 -4.66 -8.59
C LEU A 235 -20.24 -3.65 -9.77
N ARG A 236 -21.39 -3.46 -10.40
CA ARG A 236 -21.58 -2.47 -11.48
C ARG A 236 -21.29 -1.05 -10.98
N ARG A 237 -21.75 -0.71 -9.77
CA ARG A 237 -21.49 0.60 -9.13
C ARG A 237 -19.98 0.80 -8.87
N LYS A 238 -19.29 -0.22 -8.39
CA LYS A 238 -17.82 -0.21 -8.16
C LYS A 238 -17.07 0.01 -9.48
N LEU A 239 -17.33 -0.82 -10.50
CA LEU A 239 -16.71 -0.69 -11.83
C LEU A 239 -17.00 0.66 -12.49
N GLY A 240 -18.21 1.19 -12.31
CA GLY A 240 -18.58 2.53 -12.79
C GLY A 240 -17.78 3.65 -12.12
N LYS A 241 -17.51 3.55 -10.79
CA LYS A 241 -16.67 4.49 -10.05
C LYS A 241 -15.21 4.41 -10.52
N GLU A 242 -14.67 3.20 -10.67
CA GLU A 242 -13.30 2.96 -11.14
C GLU A 242 -13.08 3.50 -12.56
N ARG A 243 -14.03 3.23 -13.50
CA ARG A 243 -13.99 3.80 -14.85
C ARG A 243 -14.04 5.34 -14.84
N LYS A 244 -14.87 5.94 -13.98
CA LYS A 244 -14.92 7.40 -13.84
C LYS A 244 -13.63 7.96 -13.26
N ALA A 245 -13.03 7.27 -12.28
CA ALA A 245 -11.76 7.66 -11.69
C ALA A 245 -10.62 7.55 -12.70
N LEU A 246 -10.55 6.45 -13.47
CA LEU A 246 -9.58 6.27 -14.54
C LEU A 246 -9.74 7.37 -15.61
N ARG A 247 -10.96 7.60 -16.09
CA ARG A 247 -11.25 8.65 -17.07
C ARG A 247 -10.94 10.06 -16.56
N ARG A 248 -11.12 10.32 -15.25
CA ARG A 248 -10.67 11.57 -14.63
C ARG A 248 -9.14 11.70 -14.62
N ARG A 249 -8.42 10.60 -14.36
CA ARG A 249 -6.95 10.59 -14.44
C ARG A 249 -6.45 10.82 -15.87
N GLU A 250 -7.10 10.22 -16.86
CA GLU A 250 -6.79 10.41 -18.29
C GLU A 250 -7.12 11.82 -18.77
N LEU A 251 -8.27 12.39 -18.36
CA LEU A 251 -8.69 13.73 -18.73
C LEU A 251 -8.00 14.85 -17.95
N ASN A 252 -7.44 14.55 -16.79
CA ASN A 252 -6.76 15.52 -15.92
C ASN A 252 -5.48 14.94 -15.33
N PRO A 253 -4.45 14.69 -16.16
CA PRO A 253 -3.15 14.19 -15.69
C PRO A 253 -2.49 15.14 -14.68
N ALA A 254 -2.95 16.40 -14.60
CA ALA A 254 -2.49 17.42 -13.68
C ALA A 254 -2.57 17.03 -12.20
N VAL A 255 -3.56 16.22 -11.79
CA VAL A 255 -3.74 15.84 -10.38
C VAL A 255 -2.74 14.78 -9.92
N SER A 256 -2.26 13.93 -10.85
CA SER A 256 -1.27 12.88 -10.54
C SER A 256 0.19 13.37 -10.54
N VAL A 257 0.41 14.59 -11.01
CA VAL A 257 1.76 15.19 -11.18
C VAL A 257 2.06 16.23 -10.09
N GLN A 258 1.05 16.64 -9.30
CA GLN A 258 1.31 17.55 -8.18
C GLN A 258 2.24 16.89 -7.16
N PRO A 259 3.24 17.62 -6.66
CA PRO A 259 4.10 17.17 -5.57
C PRO A 259 3.30 16.67 -4.36
N GLN A 260 3.80 15.66 -3.66
CA GLN A 260 3.17 15.14 -2.44
C GLN A 260 3.40 16.07 -1.24
N GLU A 261 4.45 16.86 -1.29
CA GLU A 261 4.82 17.86 -0.28
C GLU A 261 3.85 19.04 -0.33
N ARG A 262 3.24 19.34 0.81
CA ARG A 262 2.18 20.39 0.92
C ARG A 262 2.65 21.80 0.56
N GLY A 263 3.97 22.07 0.67
CA GLY A 263 4.58 23.36 0.38
C GLY A 263 4.88 23.61 -1.10
N ILE A 264 4.87 22.57 -1.95
CA ILE A 264 5.25 22.67 -3.36
C ILE A 264 4.03 22.44 -4.23
N ARG A 265 3.63 23.47 -5.01
CA ARG A 265 2.51 23.37 -5.96
C ARG A 265 2.92 23.82 -7.34
N TYR A 266 2.59 23.05 -8.35
CA TYR A 266 2.72 23.43 -9.75
C TYR A 266 1.50 24.21 -10.22
N THR A 267 1.73 25.46 -10.62
CA THR A 267 0.68 26.33 -11.20
C THR A 267 0.38 25.95 -12.65
N ASN A 268 1.41 25.51 -13.39
CA ASN A 268 1.30 25.00 -14.76
C ASN A 268 1.90 23.61 -14.85
N VAL A 269 1.04 22.60 -14.79
CA VAL A 269 1.48 21.18 -14.74
C VAL A 269 2.14 20.74 -16.04
N ARG A 270 1.69 21.24 -17.20
CA ARG A 270 2.28 20.89 -18.50
C ARG A 270 3.73 21.38 -18.60
N SER A 271 3.99 22.61 -18.19
CA SER A 271 5.33 23.17 -18.11
C SER A 271 6.18 22.44 -17.09
N ALA A 272 5.67 22.25 -15.87
CA ALA A 272 6.40 21.58 -14.78
C ALA A 272 6.84 20.15 -15.14
N MET A 273 6.03 19.39 -15.87
CA MET A 273 6.44 18.06 -16.36
C MET A 273 7.64 18.13 -17.32
N ALA A 274 7.64 19.11 -18.22
CA ALA A 274 8.76 19.34 -19.14
C ALA A 274 10.00 19.83 -18.37
N GLU A 275 9.81 20.71 -17.39
CA GLU A 275 10.85 21.20 -16.48
C GLU A 275 11.51 20.06 -15.69
N GLU A 276 10.72 19.16 -15.11
CA GLU A 276 11.23 17.93 -14.48
C GLU A 276 12.04 17.07 -15.46
N GLY A 277 11.55 16.95 -16.72
CA GLY A 277 12.24 16.22 -17.79
C GLY A 277 13.61 16.80 -18.12
N VAL A 278 13.71 18.13 -18.23
CA VAL A 278 14.99 18.83 -18.45
C VAL A 278 15.98 18.54 -17.32
N LEU A 279 15.54 18.62 -16.05
CA LEU A 279 16.41 18.34 -14.90
C LEU A 279 16.86 16.87 -14.85
N ARG A 280 15.99 15.93 -15.17
CA ARG A 280 16.36 14.50 -15.24
C ARG A 280 17.40 14.24 -16.33
N LEU A 281 17.24 14.85 -17.51
CA LEU A 281 18.20 14.72 -18.59
C LEU A 281 19.54 15.33 -18.22
N LEU A 282 19.57 16.53 -17.65
CA LEU A 282 20.79 17.22 -17.24
C LEU A 282 21.62 16.40 -16.23
N LEU A 283 20.96 15.75 -15.28
CA LEU A 283 21.61 14.92 -14.26
C LEU A 283 22.00 13.52 -14.74
N LYS A 284 21.35 13.00 -15.80
CA LYS A 284 21.65 11.66 -16.33
C LYS A 284 22.66 11.68 -17.46
N ASP A 285 22.58 12.67 -18.34
CA ASP A 285 23.42 12.80 -19.53
C ASP A 285 23.56 14.27 -19.92
N GLU A 286 24.52 14.94 -19.30
CA GLU A 286 24.82 16.35 -19.58
C GLU A 286 25.35 16.60 -21.01
N SER A 287 25.80 15.56 -21.71
CA SER A 287 26.36 15.68 -23.06
C SER A 287 25.31 16.05 -24.12
N VAL A 288 24.03 15.84 -23.85
CA VAL A 288 22.93 16.23 -24.76
C VAL A 288 22.62 17.72 -24.73
N PHE A 289 23.18 18.46 -23.77
CA PHE A 289 22.97 19.89 -23.63
C PHE A 289 24.04 20.71 -24.39
N PRO A 290 23.65 21.86 -25.01
CA PRO A 290 24.60 22.76 -25.66
C PRO A 290 25.55 23.41 -24.64
N GLU A 291 26.56 24.13 -25.13
CA GLU A 291 27.51 24.89 -24.26
C GLU A 291 26.80 26.05 -23.57
N GLU A 292 25.88 26.72 -24.25
CA GLU A 292 25.06 27.80 -23.70
C GLU A 292 23.78 27.26 -23.06
N ALA A 293 23.33 27.90 -22.00
CA ALA A 293 22.08 27.50 -21.30
C ALA A 293 20.89 27.60 -22.24
N PRO A 294 20.18 26.50 -22.48
CA PRO A 294 19.06 26.48 -23.41
C PRO A 294 17.79 27.17 -22.87
N LEU A 295 17.73 27.39 -21.56
CA LEU A 295 16.60 28.00 -20.83
C LEU A 295 17.13 28.98 -19.78
N ARG A 296 16.31 29.98 -19.45
CA ARG A 296 16.53 30.90 -18.33
C ARG A 296 15.60 30.56 -17.18
N GLN A 297 16.00 30.90 -15.95
CA GLN A 297 15.19 30.65 -14.76
C GLN A 297 13.75 31.17 -14.85
N GLU A 298 13.56 32.36 -15.48
CA GLU A 298 12.24 33.02 -15.62
C GLU A 298 11.31 32.30 -16.58
N GLU A 299 11.81 31.42 -17.45
CA GLU A 299 11.02 30.63 -18.38
C GLU A 299 10.30 29.46 -17.66
N PHE A 300 10.83 29.04 -16.49
CA PHE A 300 10.22 27.99 -15.69
C PHE A 300 8.91 28.45 -15.01
N SER A 301 7.91 27.60 -14.98
CA SER A 301 6.66 27.86 -14.28
C SER A 301 6.76 27.55 -12.79
N SER A 302 7.68 26.65 -12.40
CA SER A 302 8.00 26.34 -11.04
C SER A 302 9.25 27.11 -10.57
N PRO A 303 9.14 28.02 -9.59
CA PRO A 303 10.29 28.73 -9.06
C PRO A 303 11.37 27.80 -8.49
N LEU A 304 10.97 26.66 -7.92
CA LEU A 304 11.90 25.66 -7.42
C LEU A 304 12.71 25.03 -8.55
N LEU A 305 12.03 24.52 -9.59
CA LEU A 305 12.70 23.82 -10.69
C LEU A 305 13.60 24.77 -11.48
N GLY A 306 13.21 26.05 -11.62
CA GLY A 306 14.05 27.09 -12.22
C GLY A 306 15.33 27.37 -11.43
N ARG A 307 15.25 27.51 -10.11
CA ARG A 307 16.44 27.67 -9.23
C ARG A 307 17.37 26.45 -9.32
N VAL A 308 16.78 25.24 -9.29
CA VAL A 308 17.54 23.99 -9.39
C VAL A 308 18.26 23.90 -10.74
N PHE A 309 17.60 24.27 -11.84
CA PHE A 309 18.21 24.27 -13.16
C PHE A 309 19.38 25.24 -13.23
N ASP A 310 19.19 26.49 -12.80
CA ASP A 310 20.21 27.51 -12.83
C ASP A 310 21.46 27.11 -12.00
N ARG A 311 21.23 26.53 -10.83
CA ARG A 311 22.32 26.04 -9.97
C ARG A 311 23.08 24.86 -10.57
N LEU A 312 22.38 23.89 -11.14
CA LEU A 312 23.02 22.77 -11.84
C LEU A 312 23.81 23.26 -13.05
N TRP A 313 23.28 24.25 -13.75
CA TRP A 313 23.99 24.86 -14.88
C TRP A 313 25.27 25.55 -14.48
N GLN A 314 25.30 26.30 -13.37
CA GLN A 314 26.48 26.90 -12.79
C GLN A 314 27.53 25.84 -12.41
N LEU A 315 27.11 24.76 -11.74
CA LEU A 315 28.02 23.65 -11.39
C LEU A 315 28.67 23.03 -12.63
N ARG A 316 27.89 22.88 -13.73
CA ARG A 316 28.43 22.42 -15.02
C ARG A 316 29.49 23.35 -15.59
N GLN A 317 29.23 24.65 -15.57
CA GLN A 317 30.22 25.66 -16.05
C GLN A 317 31.49 25.68 -15.19
N GLU A 318 31.38 25.41 -13.90
CA GLU A 318 32.51 25.30 -12.97
C GLU A 318 33.27 23.96 -13.13
N GLY A 319 32.82 23.05 -13.99
CA GLY A 319 33.38 21.69 -14.15
C GLY A 319 33.22 20.81 -12.92
N ARG A 320 32.21 21.09 -12.07
CA ARG A 320 31.90 20.33 -10.87
C ARG A 320 30.90 19.24 -11.18
N PRO A 321 30.94 18.09 -10.45
CA PRO A 321 30.00 16.98 -10.67
C PRO A 321 28.55 17.42 -10.47
N LEU A 322 27.69 17.12 -11.44
CA LEU A 322 26.27 17.35 -11.34
C LEU A 322 25.64 16.29 -10.45
N SER A 323 25.27 16.65 -9.23
CA SER A 323 24.62 15.75 -8.28
C SER A 323 23.63 16.49 -7.39
N VAL A 324 22.62 15.76 -6.92
CA VAL A 324 21.64 16.27 -5.93
C VAL A 324 22.34 16.65 -4.61
N ALA A 325 23.40 15.95 -4.24
CA ALA A 325 24.18 16.25 -3.05
C ALA A 325 24.83 17.65 -3.10
N GLY A 326 25.19 18.14 -4.29
CA GLY A 326 25.71 19.48 -4.49
C GLY A 326 24.70 20.61 -4.22
N LEU A 327 23.41 20.28 -4.10
CA LEU A 327 22.31 21.22 -3.84
C LEU A 327 21.86 21.22 -2.36
N SER A 328 22.42 20.37 -1.50
CA SER A 328 21.94 20.11 -0.14
C SER A 328 22.04 21.33 0.80
N GLY A 329 22.86 22.33 0.48
CA GLY A 329 22.97 23.57 1.26
C GLY A 329 21.99 24.67 0.86
N GLU A 330 21.27 24.52 -0.26
CA GLU A 330 20.45 25.57 -0.87
C GLU A 330 18.95 25.20 -0.92
N LEU A 331 18.61 23.94 -0.66
CA LEU A 331 17.23 23.42 -0.68
C LEU A 331 16.79 22.99 0.71
N SER A 332 15.52 23.23 1.02
CA SER A 332 14.88 22.70 2.23
C SER A 332 14.74 21.18 2.16
N GLY A 333 14.49 20.53 3.30
CA GLY A 333 14.25 19.07 3.34
C GLY A 333 13.09 18.62 2.47
N GLU A 334 11.99 19.38 2.40
CA GLU A 334 10.85 19.10 1.53
C GLU A 334 11.19 19.26 0.04
N GLU A 335 11.91 20.32 -0.32
CA GLU A 335 12.38 20.55 -1.69
C GLU A 335 13.35 19.45 -2.15
N MET A 336 14.24 19.01 -1.27
CA MET A 336 15.17 17.92 -1.54
C MET A 336 14.46 16.59 -1.72
N SER A 337 13.47 16.28 -0.86
CA SER A 337 12.63 15.08 -0.97
C SER A 337 11.89 15.05 -2.31
N HIS A 338 11.28 16.18 -2.68
CA HIS A 338 10.57 16.33 -3.95
C HIS A 338 11.50 16.12 -5.14
N LEU A 339 12.65 16.79 -5.16
CA LEU A 339 13.63 16.66 -6.25
C LEU A 339 14.13 15.21 -6.39
N THR A 340 14.39 14.53 -5.28
CA THR A 340 14.76 13.11 -5.29
C THR A 340 13.67 12.24 -5.93
N GLY A 341 12.42 12.50 -5.61
CA GLY A 341 11.28 11.82 -6.25
C GLY A 341 11.16 12.09 -7.75
N VAL A 342 11.44 13.32 -8.19
CA VAL A 342 11.47 13.69 -9.61
C VAL A 342 12.53 12.88 -10.36
N LEU A 343 13.73 12.72 -9.77
CA LEU A 343 14.85 12.03 -10.41
C LEU A 343 14.70 10.49 -10.46
N GLN A 344 13.90 9.92 -9.60
CA GLN A 344 13.59 8.48 -9.62
C GLN A 344 12.63 8.09 -10.76
N LYS A 345 11.97 9.06 -11.40
CA LYS A 345 11.06 8.77 -12.52
C LYS A 345 11.88 8.23 -13.71
N PRO A 346 11.36 7.22 -14.44
CA PRO A 346 12.03 6.71 -15.63
C PRO A 346 12.10 7.78 -16.73
N GLU A 347 13.24 7.86 -17.41
CA GLU A 347 13.45 8.72 -18.59
C GLU A 347 14.00 7.90 -19.74
N ALA A 348 13.46 8.08 -20.94
CA ALA A 348 13.90 7.36 -22.13
C ALA A 348 15.18 8.00 -22.69
N THR A 349 16.33 7.41 -22.40
CA THR A 349 17.63 7.91 -22.87
C THR A 349 17.90 7.66 -24.36
N ALA A 350 17.20 6.69 -24.98
CA ALA A 350 17.40 6.33 -26.38
C ALA A 350 17.10 7.47 -27.41
N SER A 351 16.43 8.55 -26.99
CA SER A 351 16.10 9.72 -27.81
C SER A 351 16.27 11.03 -27.03
N ALA A 352 17.28 11.10 -26.17
CA ALA A 352 17.49 12.21 -25.22
C ALA A 352 17.53 13.60 -25.87
N GLN A 353 18.22 13.77 -27.01
CA GLN A 353 18.26 15.05 -27.72
C GLN A 353 16.89 15.51 -28.22
N ARG A 354 16.10 14.58 -28.74
CA ARG A 354 14.75 14.88 -29.22
C ARG A 354 13.82 15.23 -28.06
N ALA A 355 13.90 14.48 -26.95
CA ALA A 355 13.16 14.75 -25.74
C ALA A 355 13.51 16.12 -25.15
N LEU A 356 14.80 16.48 -25.09
CA LEU A 356 15.25 17.80 -24.65
C LEU A 356 14.65 18.92 -25.49
N ALA A 357 14.68 18.78 -26.84
CA ALA A 357 14.11 19.78 -27.75
C ALA A 357 12.59 19.95 -27.53
N ASP A 358 11.86 18.85 -27.32
CA ASP A 358 10.42 18.89 -27.03
C ASP A 358 10.14 19.54 -25.66
N TYR A 359 10.90 19.25 -24.63
CA TYR A 359 10.75 19.88 -23.32
C TYR A 359 11.01 21.38 -23.38
N ILE A 360 12.10 21.81 -24.01
CA ILE A 360 12.42 23.23 -24.18
C ILE A 360 11.29 23.95 -24.93
N ARG A 361 10.77 23.37 -26.01
CA ARG A 361 9.66 23.93 -26.77
C ARG A 361 8.42 24.12 -25.90
N ILE A 362 8.03 23.10 -25.11
CA ILE A 362 6.87 23.18 -24.21
C ILE A 362 7.06 24.28 -23.16
N ILE A 363 8.22 24.35 -22.52
CA ILE A 363 8.52 25.38 -21.50
C ILE A 363 8.39 26.77 -22.09
N ARG A 364 8.96 27.00 -23.27
CA ARG A 364 8.89 28.31 -23.94
C ARG A 364 7.48 28.69 -24.38
N GLU A 365 6.71 27.75 -24.96
CA GLU A 365 5.30 27.97 -25.32
C GLU A 365 4.48 28.39 -24.09
N GLU A 366 4.64 27.72 -22.97
CA GLU A 366 3.89 28.02 -21.75
C GLU A 366 4.39 29.31 -21.06
N ALA A 367 5.68 29.63 -21.14
CA ALA A 367 6.23 30.91 -20.69
C ALA A 367 5.68 32.09 -21.51
N GLN A 368 5.60 31.94 -22.83
CA GLN A 368 5.01 32.98 -23.73
C GLN A 368 3.54 33.20 -23.38
N LYS A 369 2.74 32.15 -23.18
CA LYS A 369 1.33 32.27 -22.76
C LYS A 369 1.17 33.00 -21.44
N ARG A 370 2.06 32.69 -20.47
CA ARG A 370 2.06 33.35 -19.16
C ARG A 370 2.34 34.84 -19.26
N ASN A 371 3.31 35.21 -20.11
CA ASN A 371 3.65 36.61 -20.36
C ASN A 371 2.56 37.35 -21.12
N ALA A 372 1.90 36.70 -22.09
CA ALA A 372 0.79 37.25 -22.86
C ALA A 372 -0.47 37.50 -21.98
N GLN A 373 -0.71 36.68 -20.97
CA GLN A 373 -1.82 36.89 -20.02
C GLN A 373 -1.62 38.11 -19.10
N GLY A 374 -0.39 38.58 -18.96
CA GLY A 374 -0.05 39.81 -18.22
C GLY A 374 -0.23 41.10 -19.02
N ASP A 375 -0.43 41.03 -20.37
CA ASP A 375 -0.65 42.16 -21.25
C ASP A 375 -2.09 42.15 -21.78
N PRO A 376 -2.95 43.12 -21.40
CA PRO A 376 -4.36 43.20 -21.84
C PRO A 376 -4.55 43.26 -23.35
N LEU A 377 -3.60 43.84 -24.08
CA LEU A 377 -3.66 43.95 -25.55
C LEU A 377 -3.37 42.63 -26.27
N LEU A 378 -2.42 41.84 -25.75
CA LEU A 378 -2.11 40.50 -26.29
C LEU A 378 -3.23 39.49 -25.98
N ALA A 379 -3.81 39.54 -24.76
CA ALA A 379 -4.96 38.73 -24.42
C ALA A 379 -6.20 39.01 -25.26
N ALA A 380 -6.41 40.28 -25.69
CA ALA A 380 -7.48 40.66 -26.64
C ALA A 380 -7.21 40.17 -28.07
N GLN A 381 -5.96 40.16 -28.53
CA GLN A 381 -5.57 39.64 -29.85
C GLN A 381 -5.72 38.10 -29.91
N GLU A 382 -5.39 37.36 -28.86
CA GLU A 382 -5.58 35.90 -28.84
C GLU A 382 -7.07 35.53 -28.86
N LYS A 383 -7.91 36.21 -28.06
CA LYS A 383 -9.37 36.02 -28.11
C LYS A 383 -9.96 36.34 -29.49
N TYR A 384 -9.36 37.27 -30.20
CA TYR A 384 -9.80 37.65 -31.56
C TYR A 384 -9.36 36.61 -32.60
N LYS A 385 -8.17 36.00 -32.45
CA LYS A 385 -7.67 34.89 -33.27
C LYS A 385 -8.47 33.60 -33.06
N GLU A 386 -8.82 33.26 -31.84
CA GLU A 386 -9.70 32.11 -31.53
C GLU A 386 -11.09 32.27 -32.13
N LYS A 387 -11.69 33.47 -32.06
CA LYS A 387 -12.99 33.76 -32.71
C LYS A 387 -12.94 33.68 -34.23
N LYS A 388 -11.84 34.03 -34.87
CA LYS A 388 -11.68 33.93 -36.34
C LYS A 388 -11.37 32.51 -36.82
N GLY A 389 -10.74 31.67 -36.00
CA GLY A 389 -10.48 30.26 -36.32
C GLY A 389 -11.73 29.38 -36.34
N TYR A 390 -12.82 29.80 -35.73
CA TYR A 390 -14.11 29.08 -35.74
C TYR A 390 -15.06 29.49 -36.90
N GLY A 391 -14.68 30.50 -37.69
CA GLY A 391 -15.50 31.01 -38.81
C GLY A 391 -15.14 30.49 -40.21
N GLY A 392 -14.22 29.54 -40.33
CA GLY A 392 -13.68 29.09 -41.62
C GLY A 392 -13.89 27.62 -41.95
N LYS A 393 -15.12 27.09 -41.78
CA LYS A 393 -15.56 25.84 -42.44
C LYS A 393 -17.08 25.78 -42.51
N GLN A 394 -17.62 26.54 -43.47
CA GLN A 394 -18.89 26.26 -44.16
C GLN A 394 -18.88 27.07 -45.46
N ALA A 395 -18.44 26.47 -46.52
CA ALA A 395 -18.86 26.62 -47.90
C ALA A 395 -18.28 25.46 -48.71
#